data_cb03797341f0d662b1bbae760cbe63e5
#
_entry.id   cb03797341f0d662b1bbae760cbe63e5
#
_cell.length_a   1.000
_cell.length_b   1.000
_cell.length_c   1.000
_cell.angle_alpha   90.00
_cell.angle_beta   90.00
_cell.angle_gamma   90.00
#
_symmetry.space_group_name_H-M   'P 1'
#
loop_
_entity.id
_entity.type
_entity.pdbx_description
1 polymer ?
#
loop_
_entity_poly.entity_id
_entity_poly.type
_entity_poly.pdbx_seq_one_letter_code
_entity_poly.pdbx_strand_id
1 'polypeptide(L)'
;MTAKKVDRRRFIKNAATLTAGVAGTTLFPLTGCTMYEPDENINIIGPKNGFSPHIGTLVSMMTWMRTTVVEPVKDMTVSQLDYVHDPKANTIGSLLLHLAALEKYYQLNTFEGKKWGSWDNSIKKKWDIPINLGEKARKTIKGNNIDYYLNILKETREKTIEEFKIRNDNWLMTVDNEWSWGPTNNYCKWFHVCEHESNHNGQIKWIESRLP
;
A
#
# COMPACT_ATOMS: atom_id res chain seq x y z
N MET A 1 21.64 33.67 15.60
CA MET A 1 21.89 32.21 15.74
C MET A 1 22.41 31.69 14.42
N THR A 2 23.71 31.43 14.33
CA THR A 2 24.42 31.05 13.11
C THR A 2 24.35 29.51 12.95
N ALA A 3 23.79 29.05 11.84
CA ALA A 3 23.72 27.62 11.49
C ALA A 3 25.13 27.06 11.24
N LYS A 4 25.54 26.04 11.99
CA LYS A 4 26.78 25.30 11.79
C LYS A 4 26.73 24.53 10.47
N LYS A 5 27.56 24.92 9.49
CA LYS A 5 27.81 24.13 8.26
C LYS A 5 28.46 22.80 8.65
N VAL A 6 27.78 21.69 8.29
CA VAL A 6 28.35 20.32 8.42
C VAL A 6 29.39 20.14 7.33
N ASP A 7 30.65 19.92 7.72
CA ASP A 7 31.77 19.72 6.80
C ASP A 7 31.77 18.29 6.24
N ARG A 8 31.39 18.13 4.96
CA ARG A 8 31.32 16.86 4.22
C ARG A 8 32.69 16.13 4.17
N ARG A 9 33.80 16.83 4.29
CA ARG A 9 35.14 16.23 4.29
C ARG A 9 35.44 15.45 5.59
N ARG A 10 34.82 15.83 6.71
CA ARG A 10 35.00 15.16 7.99
C ARG A 10 34.28 13.82 8.06
N PHE A 11 33.15 13.69 7.34
CA PHE A 11 32.39 12.42 7.23
C PHE A 11 33.18 11.35 6.47
N ILE A 12 33.85 11.73 5.37
CA ILE A 12 34.62 10.79 4.52
C ILE A 12 35.92 10.32 5.22
N LYS A 13 36.56 11.13 6.07
CA LYS A 13 37.78 10.75 6.79
C LYS A 13 37.51 9.73 7.90
N ASN A 14 36.34 9.71 8.51
CA ASN A 14 35.98 8.76 9.55
C ASN A 14 35.58 7.37 9.01
N ALA A 15 35.31 7.24 7.71
CA ALA A 15 35.00 5.97 7.07
C ALA A 15 36.26 5.19 6.62
N ALA A 16 37.44 5.83 6.60
CA ALA A 16 38.68 5.26 6.02
C ALA A 16 39.66 4.67 7.06
N THR A 17 39.33 4.61 8.35
CA THR A 17 40.28 4.17 9.40
C THR A 17 39.94 2.82 10.04
N LEU A 18 39.33 1.91 9.32
CA LEU A 18 39.02 0.56 9.84
C LEU A 18 39.49 -0.57 8.91
N THR A 19 40.70 -0.45 8.35
CA THR A 19 41.34 -1.58 7.65
C THR A 19 42.84 -1.57 7.88
N ALA A 20 43.31 -2.09 9.02
CA ALA A 20 44.65 -2.70 9.13
C ALA A 20 44.75 -3.50 10.45
N GLY A 21 44.93 -4.82 10.30
CA GLY A 21 45.61 -5.65 11.30
C GLY A 21 44.71 -6.63 12.04
N VAL A 22 44.74 -7.88 11.67
CA VAL A 22 45.35 -9.02 12.34
C VAL A 22 44.85 -10.32 11.71
N ALA A 23 45.75 -11.08 11.11
CA ALA A 23 45.52 -12.49 10.75
C ALA A 23 45.42 -13.32 12.03
N GLY A 24 44.21 -13.74 12.35
CA GLY A 24 43.90 -14.67 13.40
C GLY A 24 42.73 -15.54 12.94
N THR A 25 43.00 -16.80 12.61
CA THR A 25 41.98 -17.81 12.32
C THR A 25 41.14 -18.08 13.57
N THR A 26 40.13 -17.34 13.81
CA THR A 26 39.04 -17.74 14.70
C THR A 26 37.82 -18.06 13.81
N LEU A 27 37.42 -19.31 13.82
CA LEU A 27 36.10 -19.77 13.42
C LEU A 27 35.06 -18.94 14.20
N PHE A 28 34.61 -17.84 13.61
CA PHE A 28 33.37 -17.22 14.07
C PHE A 28 32.23 -18.17 13.68
N PRO A 29 31.43 -18.64 14.65
CA PRO A 29 30.17 -19.22 14.28
C PRO A 29 29.44 -18.15 13.46
N LEU A 30 28.93 -18.53 12.31
CA LEU A 30 27.87 -17.80 11.61
C LEU A 30 26.64 -17.73 12.56
N THR A 31 26.79 -16.95 13.62
CA THR A 31 25.65 -16.57 14.45
C THR A 31 24.83 -15.65 13.59
N GLY A 32 23.70 -16.21 13.28
CA GLY A 32 22.59 -15.72 12.57
C GLY A 32 22.52 -14.21 12.41
N CYS A 33 22.23 -13.81 11.20
CA CYS A 33 21.43 -12.64 10.97
C CYS A 33 20.41 -12.59 12.11
N THR A 34 20.61 -11.71 13.08
CA THR A 34 19.59 -11.45 14.09
C THR A 34 18.36 -11.04 13.31
N MET A 35 17.44 -11.98 13.20
CA MET A 35 16.12 -11.71 12.71
C MET A 35 15.61 -10.57 13.56
N TYR A 36 15.46 -9.40 12.94
CA TYR A 36 14.83 -8.26 13.53
C TYR A 36 13.40 -8.70 13.90
N GLU A 37 13.20 -8.98 15.22
CA GLU A 37 11.86 -9.14 15.76
C GLU A 37 11.24 -7.75 15.69
N PRO A 38 10.26 -7.51 14.86
CA PRO A 38 9.63 -6.22 14.82
C PRO A 38 8.60 -6.15 15.94
N ASP A 39 8.91 -5.46 16.97
CA ASP A 39 7.93 -4.51 17.50
C ASP A 39 7.80 -3.52 16.35
N GLU A 40 6.74 -3.71 15.53
CA GLU A 40 6.79 -3.31 14.12
C GLU A 40 6.80 -1.80 13.99
N ASN A 41 7.98 -1.22 13.99
CA ASN A 41 8.11 0.17 13.61
C ASN A 41 7.69 0.30 12.15
N ILE A 42 6.45 0.74 11.93
CA ILE A 42 5.83 0.90 10.62
C ILE A 42 6.67 1.77 9.65
N ASN A 43 7.59 2.59 10.19
CA ASN A 43 8.46 3.46 9.40
C ASN A 43 9.72 2.74 8.87
N ILE A 44 9.88 1.44 9.15
CA ILE A 44 10.96 0.65 8.60
C ILE A 44 10.41 -0.21 7.46
N ILE A 45 10.77 0.13 6.23
CA ILE A 45 10.39 -0.62 5.03
C ILE A 45 11.43 -1.71 4.75
N GLY A 46 10.97 -2.96 4.66
CA GLY A 46 11.85 -4.09 4.39
C GLY A 46 11.10 -5.43 4.38
N PRO A 47 11.82 -6.54 4.20
CA PRO A 47 11.25 -7.88 4.25
C PRO A 47 10.55 -8.12 5.59
N LYS A 48 9.43 -8.87 5.54
CA LYS A 48 8.66 -9.26 6.73
C LYS A 48 8.66 -10.77 6.92
N ASN A 49 8.68 -11.22 8.17
CA ASN A 49 8.58 -12.64 8.52
C ASN A 49 7.27 -13.25 7.98
N GLY A 50 7.35 -14.50 7.51
CA GLY A 50 6.21 -15.21 6.93
C GLY A 50 5.93 -14.89 5.45
N PHE A 51 6.80 -14.11 4.80
CA PHE A 51 6.74 -13.80 3.37
C PHE A 51 8.11 -14.02 2.70
N SER A 52 8.12 -14.23 1.38
CA SER A 52 9.37 -14.11 0.63
C SER A 52 9.86 -12.65 0.61
N PRO A 53 11.16 -12.39 0.42
CA PRO A 53 11.76 -11.08 0.66
C PRO A 53 11.08 -9.90 -0.05
N HIS A 54 10.80 -10.03 -1.34
CA HIS A 54 10.17 -8.94 -2.11
C HIS A 54 8.69 -8.78 -1.76
N ILE A 55 7.96 -9.89 -1.56
CA ILE A 55 6.57 -9.82 -1.09
C ILE A 55 6.52 -9.17 0.30
N GLY A 56 7.41 -9.56 1.22
CA GLY A 56 7.45 -8.96 2.56
C GLY A 56 7.73 -7.46 2.54
N THR A 57 8.65 -7.03 1.67
CA THR A 57 8.93 -5.60 1.46
C THR A 57 7.70 -4.87 0.91
N LEU A 58 7.03 -5.45 -0.09
CA LEU A 58 5.79 -4.89 -0.64
C LEU A 58 4.69 -4.79 0.44
N VAL A 59 4.52 -5.81 1.26
CA VAL A 59 3.57 -5.82 2.39
C VAL A 59 3.88 -4.68 3.37
N SER A 60 5.15 -4.45 3.71
CA SER A 60 5.52 -3.35 4.60
C SER A 60 5.18 -1.98 4.01
N MET A 61 5.43 -1.78 2.70
CA MET A 61 5.05 -0.56 1.98
C MET A 61 3.53 -0.36 1.95
N MET A 62 2.77 -1.40 1.61
CA MET A 62 1.31 -1.36 1.58
C MET A 62 0.70 -1.11 2.97
N THR A 63 1.32 -1.63 4.03
CA THR A 63 0.89 -1.39 5.42
C THR A 63 1.11 0.06 5.80
N TRP A 64 2.30 0.60 5.53
CA TRP A 64 2.61 2.01 5.77
C TRP A 64 1.64 2.94 5.03
N MET A 65 1.41 2.66 3.75
CA MET A 65 0.52 3.49 2.93
C MET A 65 -0.93 3.45 3.44
N ARG A 66 -1.46 2.27 3.79
CA ARG A 66 -2.80 2.12 4.35
C ARG A 66 -2.96 2.91 5.66
N THR A 67 -1.95 2.90 6.52
CA THR A 67 -1.97 3.70 7.76
C THR A 67 -2.09 5.18 7.45
N THR A 68 -1.36 5.69 6.45
CA THR A 68 -1.43 7.11 6.07
C THR A 68 -2.79 7.51 5.48
N VAL A 69 -3.54 6.56 4.90
CA VAL A 69 -4.92 6.77 4.43
C VAL A 69 -5.92 6.73 5.58
N VAL A 70 -5.75 5.80 6.52
CA VAL A 70 -6.72 5.55 7.61
C VAL A 70 -6.65 6.63 8.70
N GLU A 71 -5.44 7.02 9.11
CA GLU A 71 -5.25 7.97 10.22
C GLU A 71 -6.02 9.29 10.07
N PRO A 72 -6.04 9.98 8.93
CA PRO A 72 -6.78 11.23 8.79
C PRO A 72 -8.30 11.06 8.76
N VAL A 73 -8.82 9.85 8.50
CA VAL A 73 -10.27 9.64 8.32
C VAL A 73 -10.95 8.90 9.45
N LYS A 74 -10.21 8.27 10.37
CA LYS A 74 -10.73 7.33 11.37
C LYS A 74 -11.80 7.90 12.29
N ASP A 75 -11.81 9.20 12.51
CA ASP A 75 -12.75 9.90 13.39
C ASP A 75 -13.76 10.77 12.61
N MET A 76 -13.83 10.63 11.27
CA MET A 76 -14.72 11.43 10.46
C MET A 76 -16.18 11.05 10.64
N THR A 77 -17.02 12.07 10.70
CA THR A 77 -18.46 11.94 10.70
C THR A 77 -19.02 11.59 9.31
N VAL A 78 -20.24 11.07 9.27
CA VAL A 78 -20.94 10.75 8.01
C VAL A 78 -21.00 11.99 7.09
N SER A 79 -21.27 13.18 7.65
CA SER A 79 -21.35 14.42 6.86
C SER A 79 -19.99 14.80 6.24
N GLN A 80 -18.88 14.55 6.93
CA GLN A 80 -17.54 14.77 6.40
C GLN A 80 -17.17 13.75 5.30
N LEU A 81 -17.52 12.48 5.52
CA LEU A 81 -17.30 11.40 4.55
C LEU A 81 -18.09 11.61 3.25
N ASP A 82 -19.28 12.21 3.34
CA ASP A 82 -20.19 12.47 2.22
C ASP A 82 -20.02 13.86 1.62
N TYR A 83 -19.14 14.69 2.18
CA TYR A 83 -18.92 16.05 1.70
C TYR A 83 -18.45 16.09 0.24
N VAL A 84 -19.13 16.89 -0.56
CA VAL A 84 -18.80 17.15 -1.99
C VAL A 84 -18.31 18.57 -2.10
N HIS A 85 -17.00 18.74 -2.29
CA HIS A 85 -16.39 20.06 -2.39
C HIS A 85 -16.86 20.87 -3.61
N ASP A 86 -16.98 20.18 -4.75
CA ASP A 86 -17.54 20.73 -6.00
C ASP A 86 -18.32 19.62 -6.74
N PRO A 87 -19.16 19.98 -7.75
CA PRO A 87 -20.02 19.02 -8.44
C PRO A 87 -19.29 17.85 -9.12
N LYS A 88 -18.00 17.96 -9.37
CA LYS A 88 -17.16 16.93 -10.01
C LYS A 88 -16.27 16.18 -9.02
N ALA A 89 -16.10 16.67 -7.79
CA ALA A 89 -15.28 16.04 -6.78
C ALA A 89 -15.87 14.69 -6.34
N ASN A 90 -15.04 13.73 -6.01
CA ASN A 90 -15.45 12.52 -5.29
C ASN A 90 -15.56 12.83 -3.79
N THR A 91 -16.40 12.06 -3.08
CA THR A 91 -16.47 12.11 -1.62
C THR A 91 -15.36 11.25 -1.01
N ILE A 92 -14.97 11.52 0.24
CA ILE A 92 -13.98 10.68 0.95
C ILE A 92 -14.50 9.24 1.05
N GLY A 93 -15.78 9.03 1.39
CA GLY A 93 -16.38 7.70 1.45
C GLY A 93 -16.29 6.94 0.10
N SER A 94 -16.51 7.64 -1.02
CA SER A 94 -16.35 7.04 -2.36
C SER A 94 -14.90 6.66 -2.64
N LEU A 95 -13.93 7.49 -2.25
CA LEU A 95 -12.50 7.20 -2.43
C LEU A 95 -12.06 6.00 -1.59
N LEU A 96 -12.52 5.88 -0.35
CA LEU A 96 -12.21 4.72 0.50
C LEU A 96 -12.72 3.41 -0.10
N LEU A 97 -13.96 3.37 -0.60
CA LEU A 97 -14.48 2.17 -1.30
C LEU A 97 -13.76 1.91 -2.62
N HIS A 98 -13.34 2.95 -3.32
CA HIS A 98 -12.56 2.81 -4.55
C HIS A 98 -11.23 2.09 -4.30
N LEU A 99 -10.51 2.42 -3.23
CA LEU A 99 -9.28 1.73 -2.85
C LEU A 99 -9.52 0.25 -2.60
N ALA A 100 -10.59 -0.11 -1.89
CA ALA A 100 -10.95 -1.52 -1.67
C ALA A 100 -11.34 -2.22 -2.99
N ALA A 101 -12.08 -1.55 -3.87
CA ALA A 101 -12.51 -2.10 -5.15
C ALA A 101 -11.32 -2.38 -6.08
N LEU A 102 -10.34 -1.46 -6.14
CA LEU A 102 -9.13 -1.64 -6.92
C LEU A 102 -8.34 -2.85 -6.42
N GLU A 103 -8.06 -2.91 -5.12
CA GLU A 103 -7.34 -4.03 -4.50
C GLU A 103 -8.08 -5.37 -4.77
N LYS A 104 -9.42 -5.39 -4.65
CA LYS A 104 -10.25 -6.56 -4.99
C LYS A 104 -10.07 -6.99 -6.45
N TYR A 105 -10.04 -6.06 -7.39
CA TYR A 105 -9.87 -6.39 -8.80
C TYR A 105 -8.48 -6.93 -9.11
N TYR A 106 -7.44 -6.44 -8.44
CA TYR A 106 -6.10 -7.03 -8.53
C TYR A 106 -6.03 -8.43 -7.91
N GLN A 107 -6.78 -8.72 -6.83
CA GLN A 107 -6.90 -10.08 -6.29
C GLN A 107 -7.47 -11.04 -7.34
N LEU A 108 -8.58 -10.67 -7.99
CA LEU A 108 -9.22 -11.49 -9.01
C LEU A 108 -8.28 -11.72 -10.21
N ASN A 109 -7.55 -10.70 -10.62
CA ASN A 109 -6.63 -10.82 -11.74
C ASN A 109 -5.41 -11.67 -11.39
N THR A 110 -4.71 -11.34 -10.30
CA THR A 110 -3.38 -11.92 -10.02
C THR A 110 -3.44 -13.23 -9.23
N PHE A 111 -4.42 -13.40 -8.35
CA PHE A 111 -4.56 -14.61 -7.54
C PHE A 111 -5.46 -15.67 -8.20
N GLU A 112 -6.53 -15.21 -8.85
CA GLU A 112 -7.50 -16.12 -9.50
C GLU A 112 -7.27 -16.25 -11.02
N GLY A 113 -6.30 -15.51 -11.60
CA GLY A 113 -5.95 -15.56 -13.03
C GLY A 113 -7.06 -15.06 -13.96
N LYS A 114 -8.04 -14.30 -13.45
CA LYS A 114 -9.14 -13.76 -14.25
C LYS A 114 -8.64 -12.60 -15.12
N LYS A 115 -9.07 -12.59 -16.39
CA LYS A 115 -8.80 -11.44 -17.27
C LYS A 115 -9.47 -10.18 -16.70
N TRP A 116 -8.77 -9.05 -16.78
CA TRP A 116 -9.31 -7.79 -16.28
C TRP A 116 -10.67 -7.46 -16.92
N GLY A 117 -11.66 -7.17 -16.05
CA GLY A 117 -13.02 -6.84 -16.46
C GLY A 117 -13.94 -8.05 -16.74
N SER A 118 -13.42 -9.30 -16.72
CA SER A 118 -14.20 -10.52 -16.93
C SER A 118 -14.85 -11.07 -15.65
N TRP A 119 -15.17 -10.18 -14.72
CA TRP A 119 -15.75 -10.52 -13.44
C TRP A 119 -17.21 -11.00 -13.56
N ASP A 120 -17.62 -11.88 -12.65
CA ASP A 120 -19.01 -12.30 -12.52
C ASP A 120 -19.93 -11.10 -12.18
N ASN A 121 -21.20 -11.21 -12.55
CA ASN A 121 -22.19 -10.14 -12.32
C ASN A 121 -22.34 -9.76 -10.83
N SER A 122 -22.18 -10.72 -9.91
CA SER A 122 -22.19 -10.46 -8.47
C SER A 122 -21.04 -9.54 -8.05
N ILE A 123 -19.86 -9.76 -8.59
CA ILE A 123 -18.67 -8.91 -8.36
C ILE A 123 -18.89 -7.53 -8.96
N LYS A 124 -19.33 -7.45 -10.21
CA LYS A 124 -19.64 -6.18 -10.88
C LYS A 124 -20.67 -5.37 -10.11
N LYS A 125 -21.75 -6.00 -9.66
CA LYS A 125 -22.81 -5.34 -8.89
C LYS A 125 -22.28 -4.68 -7.61
N LYS A 126 -21.30 -5.32 -6.95
CA LYS A 126 -20.71 -4.79 -5.71
C LYS A 126 -19.64 -3.73 -5.96
N TRP A 127 -18.80 -3.91 -6.99
CA TRP A 127 -17.53 -3.20 -7.10
C TRP A 127 -17.42 -2.22 -8.29
N ASP A 128 -18.29 -2.33 -9.33
CA ASP A 128 -18.19 -1.45 -10.50
C ASP A 128 -18.47 0.02 -10.18
N ILE A 129 -19.39 0.32 -9.25
CA ILE A 129 -19.64 1.70 -8.86
C ILE A 129 -18.45 2.28 -8.10
N PRO A 130 -17.92 1.64 -7.04
CA PRO A 130 -16.73 2.12 -6.37
C PRO A 130 -15.53 2.28 -7.31
N ILE A 131 -15.24 1.30 -8.17
CA ILE A 131 -14.05 1.35 -9.04
C ILE A 131 -14.12 2.49 -10.06
N ASN A 132 -15.30 2.83 -10.56
CA ASN A 132 -15.46 3.88 -11.56
C ASN A 132 -15.60 5.29 -10.98
N LEU A 133 -15.89 5.42 -9.68
CA LEU A 133 -16.12 6.72 -9.04
C LEU A 133 -17.19 7.60 -9.76
N GLY A 134 -17.03 8.90 -9.70
CA GLY A 134 -17.83 9.86 -10.43
C GLY A 134 -19.26 10.05 -9.89
N GLU A 135 -20.17 10.53 -10.72
CA GLU A 135 -21.52 10.94 -10.31
C GLU A 135 -22.32 9.80 -9.67
N LYS A 136 -22.23 8.58 -10.23
CA LYS A 136 -22.96 7.43 -9.71
C LYS A 136 -22.48 7.06 -8.30
N ALA A 137 -21.16 7.07 -8.08
CA ALA A 137 -20.59 6.82 -6.75
C ALA A 137 -21.04 7.89 -5.76
N ARG A 138 -20.94 9.18 -6.09
CA ARG A 138 -21.41 10.27 -5.23
C ARG A 138 -22.89 10.16 -4.84
N LYS A 139 -23.74 9.65 -5.74
CA LYS A 139 -25.18 9.48 -5.48
C LYS A 139 -25.49 8.26 -4.62
N THR A 140 -24.70 7.21 -4.69
CA THR A 140 -25.03 5.91 -4.10
C THR A 140 -24.16 5.53 -2.91
N ILE A 141 -22.91 5.99 -2.87
CA ILE A 141 -21.96 5.71 -1.76
C ILE A 141 -22.05 6.88 -0.78
N LYS A 142 -23.02 6.82 0.12
CA LYS A 142 -23.27 7.84 1.13
C LYS A 142 -24.08 7.30 2.30
N GLY A 143 -24.10 8.03 3.42
CA GLY A 143 -24.88 7.71 4.60
C GLY A 143 -24.25 6.60 5.47
N ASN A 144 -23.02 6.17 5.18
CA ASN A 144 -22.33 5.16 5.97
C ASN A 144 -21.38 5.82 6.97
N ASN A 145 -21.24 5.23 8.16
CA ASN A 145 -20.23 5.65 9.13
C ASN A 145 -18.83 5.18 8.70
N ILE A 146 -17.82 5.70 9.37
CA ILE A 146 -16.42 5.38 9.02
C ILE A 146 -16.11 3.88 9.16
N ASP A 147 -16.67 3.19 10.15
CA ASP A 147 -16.43 1.76 10.39
C ASP A 147 -16.85 0.90 9.19
N TYR A 148 -17.92 1.26 8.48
CA TYR A 148 -18.34 0.59 7.26
C TYR A 148 -17.21 0.56 6.22
N TYR A 149 -16.56 1.69 6.00
CA TYR A 149 -15.47 1.80 5.01
C TYR A 149 -14.20 1.11 5.49
N LEU A 150 -13.82 1.33 6.75
CA LEU A 150 -12.61 0.74 7.33
C LEU A 150 -12.68 -0.79 7.41
N ASN A 151 -13.84 -1.35 7.72
CA ASN A 151 -14.04 -2.81 7.73
C ASN A 151 -13.86 -3.41 6.32
N ILE A 152 -14.43 -2.80 5.29
CA ILE A 152 -14.26 -3.26 3.90
C ILE A 152 -12.80 -3.17 3.45
N LEU A 153 -12.11 -2.07 3.78
CA LEU A 153 -10.68 -1.91 3.50
C LEU A 153 -9.85 -2.97 4.22
N LYS A 154 -10.16 -3.25 5.48
CA LYS A 154 -9.50 -4.25 6.30
C LYS A 154 -9.69 -5.66 5.74
N GLU A 155 -10.95 -6.09 5.52
CA GLU A 155 -11.26 -7.41 4.96
C GLU A 155 -10.58 -7.64 3.61
N THR A 156 -10.57 -6.63 2.75
CA THR A 156 -9.92 -6.71 1.44
C THR A 156 -8.41 -6.91 1.60
N ARG A 157 -7.76 -6.14 2.49
CA ARG A 157 -6.33 -6.25 2.76
C ARG A 157 -5.95 -7.58 3.44
N GLU A 158 -6.75 -8.05 4.39
CA GLU A 158 -6.53 -9.36 5.05
C GLU A 158 -6.49 -10.47 4.01
N LYS A 159 -7.41 -10.47 3.04
CA LYS A 159 -7.39 -11.43 1.94
C LYS A 159 -6.12 -11.33 1.08
N THR A 160 -5.65 -10.12 0.78
CA THR A 160 -4.37 -9.91 0.07
C THR A 160 -3.20 -10.50 0.85
N ILE A 161 -3.14 -10.26 2.14
CA ILE A 161 -2.06 -10.75 3.02
C ILE A 161 -2.07 -12.29 3.09
N GLU A 162 -3.24 -12.92 3.24
CA GLU A 162 -3.36 -14.39 3.20
C GLU A 162 -2.81 -14.98 1.90
N GLU A 163 -3.18 -14.40 0.76
CA GLU A 163 -2.73 -14.84 -0.54
C GLU A 163 -1.21 -14.61 -0.76
N PHE A 164 -0.65 -13.55 -0.22
CA PHE A 164 0.79 -13.29 -0.28
C PHE A 164 1.62 -14.26 0.56
N LYS A 165 1.09 -14.75 1.70
CA LYS A 165 1.79 -15.73 2.56
C LYS A 165 2.06 -17.05 1.84
N ILE A 166 1.21 -17.46 0.92
CA ILE A 166 1.34 -18.72 0.19
C ILE A 166 2.05 -18.58 -1.17
N ARG A 167 2.52 -17.38 -1.50
CA ARG A 167 3.23 -17.06 -2.75
C ARG A 167 4.69 -16.70 -2.49
N ASN A 168 5.48 -16.68 -3.57
CA ASN A 168 6.90 -16.37 -3.51
C ASN A 168 7.29 -15.29 -4.53
N ASP A 169 8.55 -14.86 -4.49
CA ASP A 169 9.06 -13.81 -5.36
C ASP A 169 9.04 -14.20 -6.85
N ASN A 170 9.14 -15.51 -7.20
CA ASN A 170 9.00 -15.95 -8.60
C ASN A 170 7.59 -15.64 -9.12
N TRP A 171 6.55 -15.90 -8.32
CA TRP A 171 5.19 -15.52 -8.66
C TRP A 171 5.06 -13.99 -8.81
N LEU A 172 5.70 -13.22 -7.94
CA LEU A 172 5.68 -11.77 -8.01
C LEU A 172 6.30 -11.23 -9.31
N MET A 173 7.33 -11.93 -9.84
CA MET A 173 8.01 -11.57 -11.09
C MET A 173 7.33 -12.14 -12.35
N THR A 174 6.28 -12.94 -12.22
CA THR A 174 5.54 -13.47 -13.37
C THR A 174 4.94 -12.35 -14.19
N VAL A 175 5.23 -12.37 -15.51
CA VAL A 175 4.79 -11.34 -16.48
C VAL A 175 3.49 -11.73 -17.13
N ASP A 176 2.53 -10.83 -17.16
CA ASP A 176 1.33 -10.86 -17.97
C ASP A 176 1.59 -10.06 -19.26
N ASN A 177 1.70 -10.75 -20.36
CA ASN A 177 1.99 -10.13 -21.66
C ASN A 177 0.76 -9.47 -22.30
N GLU A 178 -0.45 -9.77 -21.81
CA GLU A 178 -1.70 -9.22 -22.33
C GLU A 178 -2.24 -8.04 -21.51
N TRP A 179 -1.46 -7.56 -20.51
CA TRP A 179 -1.87 -6.45 -19.70
C TRP A 179 -1.98 -5.15 -20.52
N SER A 180 -2.95 -4.32 -20.21
CA SER A 180 -3.28 -3.12 -21.01
C SER A 180 -2.15 -2.09 -21.11
N TRP A 181 -1.17 -2.14 -20.22
CA TRP A 181 0.02 -1.26 -20.25
C TRP A 181 1.20 -1.87 -21.04
N GLY A 182 1.02 -3.06 -21.63
CA GLY A 182 2.06 -3.89 -22.17
C GLY A 182 2.53 -4.96 -21.16
N PRO A 183 3.59 -5.71 -21.44
CA PRO A 183 4.10 -6.76 -20.56
C PRO A 183 4.35 -6.23 -19.13
N THR A 184 3.60 -6.74 -18.16
CA THR A 184 3.59 -6.22 -16.80
C THR A 184 3.62 -7.37 -15.81
N ASN A 185 4.56 -7.37 -14.86
CA ASN A 185 4.63 -8.40 -13.84
C ASN A 185 3.68 -8.12 -12.66
N ASN A 186 3.45 -9.16 -11.84
CA ASN A 186 2.61 -9.02 -10.66
C ASN A 186 3.17 -7.98 -9.68
N TYR A 187 4.50 -7.80 -9.64
CA TYR A 187 5.11 -6.77 -8.78
C TYR A 187 4.65 -5.36 -9.16
N CYS A 188 4.69 -5.03 -10.45
CA CYS A 188 4.22 -3.74 -10.94
C CYS A 188 2.72 -3.54 -10.65
N LYS A 189 1.91 -4.60 -10.84
CA LYS A 189 0.48 -4.58 -10.52
C LYS A 189 0.23 -4.26 -9.04
N TRP A 190 0.93 -4.92 -8.13
CA TRP A 190 0.77 -4.69 -6.68
C TRP A 190 1.46 -3.42 -6.19
N PHE A 191 2.55 -2.99 -6.85
CA PHE A 191 3.11 -1.65 -6.64
C PHE A 191 2.09 -0.57 -6.99
N HIS A 192 1.34 -0.74 -8.09
CA HIS A 192 0.26 0.20 -8.44
C HIS A 192 -0.84 0.25 -7.38
N VAL A 193 -1.20 -0.87 -6.72
CA VAL A 193 -2.15 -0.82 -5.60
C VAL A 193 -1.61 0.08 -4.47
N CYS A 194 -0.33 -0.03 -4.14
CA CYS A 194 0.31 0.79 -3.12
C CYS A 194 0.38 2.28 -3.54
N GLU A 195 0.84 2.56 -4.76
CA GLU A 195 0.95 3.92 -5.31
C GLU A 195 -0.43 4.59 -5.43
N HIS A 196 -1.45 3.84 -5.82
CA HIS A 196 -2.81 4.31 -5.95
C HIS A 196 -3.40 4.80 -4.60
N GLU A 197 -3.08 4.12 -3.51
CA GLU A 197 -3.42 4.61 -2.17
C GLU A 197 -2.76 5.95 -1.87
N SER A 198 -1.50 6.16 -2.28
CA SER A 198 -0.80 7.44 -2.12
C SER A 198 -1.50 8.56 -2.89
N ASN A 199 -1.89 8.28 -4.13
CA ASN A 199 -2.60 9.25 -4.97
C ASN A 199 -3.91 9.68 -4.33
N HIS A 200 -4.75 8.73 -3.91
CA HIS A 200 -6.04 9.05 -3.27
C HIS A 200 -5.89 9.61 -1.86
N ASN A 201 -4.84 9.27 -1.12
CA ASN A 201 -4.50 9.92 0.16
C ASN A 201 -4.31 11.44 -0.03
N GLY A 202 -3.62 11.84 -1.10
CA GLY A 202 -3.49 13.25 -1.45
C GLY A 202 -4.85 13.92 -1.71
N GLN A 203 -5.76 13.25 -2.42
CA GLN A 203 -7.12 13.74 -2.66
C GLN A 203 -7.95 13.81 -1.37
N ILE A 204 -7.87 12.81 -0.50
CA ILE A 204 -8.55 12.78 0.80
C ILE A 204 -8.11 13.96 1.65
N LYS A 205 -6.81 14.17 1.82
CA LYS A 205 -6.25 15.31 2.57
C LYS A 205 -6.61 16.66 1.98
N TRP A 206 -6.70 16.72 0.65
CA TRP A 206 -7.13 17.94 -0.03
C TRP A 206 -8.61 18.26 0.28
N ILE A 207 -9.50 17.24 0.29
CA ILE A 207 -10.91 17.40 0.67
C ILE A 207 -11.01 17.74 2.16
N GLU A 208 -10.32 16.99 3.02
CA GLU A 208 -10.26 17.20 4.48
C GLU A 208 -9.95 18.67 4.82
N SER A 209 -8.95 19.26 4.17
CA SER A 209 -8.54 20.64 4.40
C SER A 209 -9.59 21.69 3.97
N ARG A 210 -10.70 21.26 3.39
CA ARG A 210 -11.81 22.09 2.87
C ARG A 210 -13.16 21.72 3.44
N LEU A 211 -13.17 20.85 4.45
CA LEU A 211 -14.38 20.58 5.21
C LEU A 211 -14.87 21.86 5.89
N PRO A 212 -16.19 22.07 5.99
CA PRO A 212 -16.77 23.24 6.62
C PRO A 212 -16.55 23.28 8.13
#